data_aed7049fd6d091cfbfbd9da2fa1425df
#
_entry.id   aed7049fd6d091cfbfbd9da2fa1425df
#
_cell.length_a   1.000
_cell.length_b   1.000
_cell.length_c   1.000
_cell.angle_alpha   90.00
_cell.angle_beta   90.00
_cell.angle_gamma   90.00
#
_symmetry.space_group_name_H-M   'P 1'
#
loop_
_entity.id
_entity.type
_entity.pdbx_description
1 polymer ?
#
loop_
_entity_poly.entity_id
_entity_poly.type
_entity_poly.pdbx_seq_one_letter_code
_entity_poly.pdbx_strand_id
1 'polypeptide(L)'
;MPLTGRVAVITGASSGIGLACADALSRAGVAVVLGARRSDRLQAAVATLRAAGGRADSVTMDVTAEADVQRLVDHARTTFGRLDVAICNAGFGYYGTLEGTPPNIMRRMMDVNFLGTFYTARAALPIFRAQGHGHLIFVSSIVGRRGIPLMGGYSATKAAQAGLAESLRSELTGTGIHTTAVYPVSTDTEFRSAMERDYGYSVSGLGPKQAVSEVAAAIVRCIEHPCAEVYPHRTSRALAVLNAVAPALTDRLVRRYGRRRDAQVGAAGSGGN
;
A
#
# COMPACT_ATOMS: atom_id res chain seq x y z
N MET A 1 -0.44 19.16 -12.14
CA MET A 1 0.51 20.14 -11.52
C MET A 1 1.94 19.58 -11.63
N PRO A 2 2.98 20.39 -11.87
CA PRO A 2 4.36 19.89 -11.97
C PRO A 2 4.77 19.17 -10.69
N LEU A 3 5.52 18.08 -10.81
CA LEU A 3 6.00 17.27 -9.68
C LEU A 3 7.35 17.78 -9.16
N THR A 4 8.14 18.39 -10.03
CA THR A 4 9.48 18.89 -9.70
C THR A 4 9.45 19.82 -8.47
N GLY A 5 10.35 19.58 -7.53
CA GLY A 5 10.45 20.36 -6.29
C GLY A 5 9.51 19.95 -5.16
N ARG A 6 8.61 18.97 -5.39
CA ARG A 6 7.78 18.38 -4.32
C ARG A 6 8.58 17.43 -3.45
N VAL A 7 8.02 17.12 -2.30
CA VAL A 7 8.58 16.18 -1.32
C VAL A 7 7.56 15.10 -0.99
N ALA A 8 7.98 13.83 -1.02
CA ALA A 8 7.14 12.70 -0.67
C ALA A 8 7.76 11.84 0.44
N VAL A 9 6.95 11.40 1.39
CA VAL A 9 7.29 10.29 2.30
C VAL A 9 6.62 8.99 1.83
N ILE A 10 7.32 7.86 1.95
CA ILE A 10 6.82 6.57 1.49
C ILE A 10 7.08 5.52 2.57
N THR A 11 6.02 4.95 3.15
CA THR A 11 6.15 3.84 4.11
C THR A 11 6.27 2.50 3.39
N GLY A 12 7.05 1.56 3.96
CA GLY A 12 7.30 0.26 3.32
C GLY A 12 8.13 0.35 2.04
N ALA A 13 9.04 1.34 1.96
CA ALA A 13 9.77 1.68 0.75
C ALA A 13 11.03 0.85 0.48
N SER A 14 11.33 -0.18 1.30
CA SER A 14 12.52 -1.03 1.12
C SER A 14 12.38 -2.08 0.01
N SER A 15 11.20 -2.23 -0.60
CA SER A 15 10.95 -3.17 -1.71
C SER A 15 9.59 -2.92 -2.38
N GLY A 16 9.30 -3.66 -3.46
CA GLY A 16 7.99 -3.75 -4.08
C GLY A 16 7.44 -2.41 -4.56
N ILE A 17 6.14 -2.18 -4.34
CA ILE A 17 5.43 -0.97 -4.80
C ILE A 17 6.05 0.30 -4.20
N GLY A 18 6.41 0.28 -2.90
CA GLY A 18 6.98 1.46 -2.24
C GLY A 18 8.31 1.90 -2.87
N LEU A 19 9.21 0.95 -3.14
CA LEU A 19 10.49 1.24 -3.81
C LEU A 19 10.28 1.69 -5.26
N ALA A 20 9.37 1.06 -5.99
CA ALA A 20 9.04 1.48 -7.36
C ALA A 20 8.42 2.89 -7.41
N CYS A 21 7.61 3.27 -6.42
CA CYS A 21 7.11 4.64 -6.28
C CYS A 21 8.23 5.63 -5.99
N ALA A 22 9.20 5.27 -5.13
CA ALA A 22 10.35 6.12 -4.83
C ALA A 22 11.18 6.39 -6.09
N ASP A 23 11.46 5.36 -6.90
CA ASP A 23 12.17 5.49 -8.17
C ASP A 23 11.40 6.37 -9.17
N ALA A 24 10.12 6.09 -9.38
CA ALA A 24 9.30 6.84 -10.34
C ALA A 24 9.14 8.32 -9.95
N LEU A 25 8.93 8.61 -8.66
CA LEU A 25 8.81 9.98 -8.14
C LEU A 25 10.15 10.72 -8.21
N SER A 26 11.26 10.07 -7.86
CA SER A 26 12.60 10.63 -7.95
C SER A 26 12.94 11.05 -9.39
N ARG A 27 12.67 10.20 -10.38
CA ARG A 27 12.82 10.51 -11.81
C ARG A 27 11.92 11.66 -12.27
N ALA A 28 10.78 11.87 -11.62
CA ALA A 28 9.89 12.99 -11.89
C ALA A 28 10.30 14.31 -11.15
N GLY A 29 11.48 14.31 -10.48
CA GLY A 29 12.01 15.47 -9.77
C GLY A 29 11.44 15.70 -8.37
N VAL A 30 10.76 14.70 -7.79
CA VAL A 30 10.28 14.74 -6.41
C VAL A 30 11.40 14.30 -5.47
N ALA A 31 11.62 15.03 -4.38
CA ALA A 31 12.47 14.57 -3.29
C ALA A 31 11.72 13.48 -2.48
N VAL A 32 12.35 12.37 -2.18
CA VAL A 32 11.70 11.24 -1.52
C VAL A 32 12.38 10.87 -0.20
N VAL A 33 11.58 10.62 0.83
CA VAL A 33 12.05 10.06 2.10
C VAL A 33 11.43 8.67 2.29
N LEU A 34 12.29 7.68 2.35
CA LEU A 34 11.93 6.27 2.41
C LEU A 34 11.85 5.80 3.87
N GLY A 35 10.71 5.26 4.29
CA GLY A 35 10.51 4.68 5.63
C GLY A 35 10.33 3.17 5.58
N ALA A 36 11.15 2.40 6.30
CA ALA A 36 10.99 0.95 6.49
C ALA A 36 11.89 0.44 7.62
N ARG A 37 11.76 -0.86 7.98
CA ARG A 37 12.55 -1.51 9.04
C ARG A 37 13.95 -1.96 8.59
N ARG A 38 14.14 -2.27 7.31
CA ARG A 38 15.39 -2.82 6.76
C ARG A 38 16.32 -1.68 6.35
N SER A 39 17.20 -1.28 7.27
CA SER A 39 18.10 -0.14 7.08
C SER A 39 19.08 -0.31 5.92
N ASP A 40 19.65 -1.51 5.78
CA ASP A 40 20.56 -1.88 4.69
C ASP A 40 19.92 -1.65 3.30
N ARG A 41 18.69 -2.11 3.14
CA ARG A 41 17.94 -1.93 1.88
C ARG A 41 17.53 -0.49 1.63
N LEU A 42 17.19 0.26 2.69
CA LEU A 42 16.90 1.69 2.56
C LEU A 42 18.13 2.46 2.10
N GLN A 43 19.29 2.20 2.70
CA GLN A 43 20.55 2.84 2.34
C GLN A 43 20.93 2.54 0.88
N ALA A 44 20.83 1.28 0.45
CA ALA A 44 21.09 0.88 -0.93
C ALA A 44 20.11 1.58 -1.91
N ALA A 45 18.83 1.66 -1.58
CA ALA A 45 17.84 2.37 -2.39
C ALA A 45 18.16 3.87 -2.51
N VAL A 46 18.47 4.54 -1.39
CA VAL A 46 18.84 5.96 -1.38
C VAL A 46 20.10 6.21 -2.19
N ALA A 47 21.13 5.36 -2.04
CA ALA A 47 22.36 5.46 -2.84
C ALA A 47 22.07 5.37 -4.35
N THR A 48 21.24 4.40 -4.76
CA THR A 48 20.82 4.24 -6.15
C THR A 48 20.08 5.46 -6.69
N LEU A 49 19.11 5.98 -5.93
CA LEU A 49 18.33 7.16 -6.33
C LEU A 49 19.20 8.41 -6.44
N ARG A 50 20.13 8.60 -5.50
CA ARG A 50 21.09 9.74 -5.54
C ARG A 50 22.08 9.63 -6.70
N ALA A 51 22.58 8.41 -6.99
CA ALA A 51 23.44 8.17 -8.14
C ALA A 51 22.74 8.47 -9.49
N ALA A 52 21.42 8.32 -9.53
CA ALA A 52 20.59 8.72 -10.68
C ALA A 52 20.25 10.24 -10.71
N GLY A 53 20.85 11.04 -9.84
CA GLY A 53 20.61 12.50 -9.75
C GLY A 53 19.38 12.90 -8.92
N GLY A 54 18.72 11.95 -8.26
CA GLY A 54 17.55 12.21 -7.43
C GLY A 54 17.89 12.75 -6.04
N ARG A 55 16.92 13.43 -5.43
CA ARG A 55 16.96 13.87 -4.03
C ARG A 55 16.25 12.83 -3.17
N ALA A 56 17.00 12.03 -2.43
CA ALA A 56 16.45 10.94 -1.63
C ALA A 56 17.09 10.87 -0.24
N ASP A 57 16.31 10.48 0.76
CA ASP A 57 16.80 10.16 2.10
C ASP A 57 15.96 9.03 2.71
N SER A 58 16.33 8.54 3.90
CA SER A 58 15.60 7.45 4.55
C SER A 58 15.60 7.54 6.06
N VAL A 59 14.56 6.96 6.66
CA VAL A 59 14.42 6.79 8.11
C VAL A 59 14.12 5.31 8.39
N THR A 60 14.97 4.67 9.18
CA THR A 60 14.68 3.33 9.71
C THR A 60 13.58 3.46 10.77
N MET A 61 12.44 2.79 10.52
CA MET A 61 11.23 2.94 11.32
C MET A 61 10.33 1.71 11.29
N ASP A 62 9.54 1.52 12.32
CA ASP A 62 8.39 0.61 12.31
C ASP A 62 7.09 1.42 12.24
N VAL A 63 6.25 1.14 11.25
CA VAL A 63 4.99 1.88 11.05
C VAL A 63 3.97 1.64 12.18
N THR A 64 4.18 0.63 13.02
CA THR A 64 3.35 0.35 14.19
C THR A 64 3.67 1.27 15.38
N ALA A 65 4.82 1.94 15.36
CA ALA A 65 5.23 2.93 16.35
C ALA A 65 4.91 4.35 15.84
N GLU A 66 3.92 5.00 16.43
CA GLU A 66 3.50 6.35 16.01
C GLU A 66 4.66 7.36 16.03
N ALA A 67 5.54 7.29 17.05
CA ALA A 67 6.71 8.17 17.13
C ALA A 67 7.70 7.98 15.96
N ASP A 68 7.82 6.75 15.45
CA ASP A 68 8.66 6.46 14.28
C ASP A 68 8.09 7.10 13.01
N VAL A 69 6.78 7.02 12.85
CA VAL A 69 6.07 7.65 11.73
C VAL A 69 6.20 9.17 11.81
N GLN A 70 6.08 9.75 13.00
CA GLN A 70 6.27 11.19 13.18
C GLN A 70 7.70 11.60 12.80
N ARG A 71 8.73 10.82 13.21
CA ARG A 71 10.13 11.07 12.80
C ARG A 71 10.31 11.05 11.28
N LEU A 72 9.65 10.12 10.55
CA LEU A 72 9.71 10.09 9.10
C LEU A 72 9.18 11.39 8.47
N VAL A 73 8.04 11.85 8.95
CA VAL A 73 7.37 13.05 8.44
C VAL A 73 8.17 14.32 8.79
N ASP A 74 8.65 14.42 10.02
CA ASP A 74 9.49 15.53 10.48
C ASP A 74 10.82 15.56 9.73
N HIS A 75 11.43 14.41 9.46
CA HIS A 75 12.66 14.31 8.67
C HIS A 75 12.47 14.88 7.25
N ALA A 76 11.35 14.58 6.60
CA ALA A 76 11.05 15.15 5.28
C ALA A 76 10.96 16.68 5.34
N ARG A 77 10.26 17.21 6.35
CA ARG A 77 10.10 18.65 6.54
C ARG A 77 11.42 19.34 6.87
N THR A 78 12.24 18.78 7.74
CA THR A 78 13.51 19.39 8.14
C THR A 78 14.56 19.31 7.04
N THR A 79 14.64 18.21 6.29
CA THR A 79 15.63 17.99 5.23
C THR A 79 15.28 18.73 3.95
N PHE A 80 14.01 18.79 3.58
CA PHE A 80 13.56 19.33 2.28
C PHE A 80 12.64 20.54 2.40
N GLY A 81 12.31 21.00 3.62
CA GLY A 81 11.57 22.23 3.89
C GLY A 81 10.05 22.11 3.75
N ARG A 82 9.51 21.00 3.24
CA ARG A 82 8.08 20.80 2.97
C ARG A 82 7.70 19.32 2.93
N LEU A 83 6.41 19.04 2.87
CA LEU A 83 5.86 17.71 2.56
C LEU A 83 4.64 17.91 1.65
N ASP A 84 4.60 17.23 0.50
CA ASP A 84 3.51 17.36 -0.47
C ASP A 84 2.71 16.06 -0.63
N VAL A 85 3.36 14.91 -0.45
CA VAL A 85 2.75 13.61 -0.66
C VAL A 85 3.13 12.66 0.47
N ALA A 86 2.15 11.95 0.99
CA ALA A 86 2.39 10.83 1.92
C ALA A 86 1.80 9.54 1.34
N ILE A 87 2.68 8.57 1.01
CA ILE A 87 2.29 7.28 0.46
C ILE A 87 2.28 6.24 1.58
N CYS A 88 1.08 5.90 2.04
CA CYS A 88 0.80 4.87 3.03
C CYS A 88 0.80 3.50 2.34
N ASN A 89 1.99 2.90 2.19
CA ASN A 89 2.17 1.67 1.42
C ASN A 89 2.57 0.46 2.29
N ALA A 90 3.15 0.67 3.47
CA ALA A 90 3.55 -0.43 4.34
C ALA A 90 2.40 -1.41 4.58
N GLY A 91 2.70 -2.70 4.49
CA GLY A 91 1.69 -3.74 4.70
C GLY A 91 2.23 -5.14 4.46
N PHE A 92 1.56 -6.11 5.06
CA PHE A 92 1.78 -7.53 4.80
C PHE A 92 0.46 -8.27 4.82
N GLY A 93 0.46 -9.52 4.34
CA GLY A 93 -0.72 -10.37 4.29
C GLY A 93 -0.49 -11.70 4.98
N TYR A 94 -1.60 -12.39 5.22
CA TYR A 94 -1.64 -13.77 5.70
C TYR A 94 -2.69 -14.54 4.91
N TYR A 95 -2.38 -15.77 4.55
CA TYR A 95 -3.32 -16.72 3.97
C TYR A 95 -3.72 -17.76 5.02
N GLY A 96 -5.01 -17.94 5.21
CA GLY A 96 -5.56 -18.95 6.12
C GLY A 96 -7.07 -18.87 6.18
N THR A 97 -7.70 -19.95 6.63
CA THR A 97 -9.12 -19.92 7.02
C THR A 97 -9.31 -18.97 8.20
N LEU A 98 -10.54 -18.57 8.47
CA LEU A 98 -10.82 -17.70 9.62
C LEU A 98 -10.40 -18.38 10.93
N GLU A 99 -10.75 -19.65 11.10
CA GLU A 99 -10.44 -20.46 12.28
C GLU A 99 -8.93 -20.70 12.43
N GLY A 100 -8.22 -20.89 11.31
CA GLY A 100 -6.77 -21.12 11.28
C GLY A 100 -5.92 -19.86 11.34
N THR A 101 -6.53 -18.67 11.32
CA THR A 101 -5.78 -17.41 11.41
C THR A 101 -5.44 -17.09 12.86
N PRO A 102 -4.16 -17.10 13.28
CA PRO A 102 -3.79 -16.78 14.66
C PRO A 102 -4.20 -15.37 15.04
N PRO A 103 -4.81 -15.12 16.20
CA PRO A 103 -5.28 -13.79 16.62
C PRO A 103 -4.17 -12.73 16.69
N ASN A 104 -2.94 -13.13 17.03
CA ASN A 104 -1.78 -12.23 17.03
C ASN A 104 -1.37 -11.79 15.61
N ILE A 105 -1.50 -12.66 14.61
CA ILE A 105 -1.26 -12.30 13.20
C ILE A 105 -2.33 -11.33 12.72
N MET A 106 -3.60 -11.56 13.08
CA MET A 106 -4.69 -10.63 12.74
C MET A 106 -4.44 -9.24 13.36
N ARG A 107 -4.10 -9.16 14.65
CA ARG A 107 -3.75 -7.90 15.29
C ARG A 107 -2.59 -7.21 14.57
N ARG A 108 -1.49 -7.95 14.31
CA ARG A 108 -0.32 -7.40 13.61
C ARG A 108 -0.66 -6.89 12.20
N MET A 109 -1.56 -7.57 11.47
CA MET A 109 -2.04 -7.05 10.18
C MET A 109 -2.79 -5.72 10.35
N MET A 110 -3.64 -5.59 11.37
CA MET A 110 -4.32 -4.31 11.67
C MET A 110 -3.32 -3.23 12.06
N ASP A 111 -2.36 -3.54 12.93
CA ASP A 111 -1.35 -2.58 13.39
C ASP A 111 -0.51 -2.06 12.22
N VAL A 112 -0.01 -2.95 11.36
CA VAL A 112 0.86 -2.54 10.25
C VAL A 112 0.05 -1.90 9.11
N ASN A 113 -1.00 -2.58 8.63
CA ASN A 113 -1.69 -2.15 7.41
C ASN A 113 -2.62 -0.97 7.66
N PHE A 114 -3.34 -0.95 8.80
CA PHE A 114 -4.34 0.07 9.08
C PHE A 114 -3.83 1.14 10.03
N LEU A 115 -3.35 0.81 11.24
CA LEU A 115 -2.87 1.81 12.19
C LEU A 115 -1.63 2.53 11.65
N GLY A 116 -0.70 1.83 11.00
CA GLY A 116 0.43 2.46 10.32
C GLY A 116 0.00 3.46 9.24
N THR A 117 -1.06 3.16 8.50
CA THR A 117 -1.69 4.10 7.54
C THR A 117 -2.31 5.30 8.27
N PHE A 118 -3.04 5.05 9.35
CA PHE A 118 -3.67 6.09 10.18
C PHE A 118 -2.62 7.03 10.78
N TYR A 119 -1.54 6.51 11.37
CA TYR A 119 -0.46 7.32 11.92
C TYR A 119 0.23 8.17 10.85
N THR A 120 0.45 7.60 9.65
CA THR A 120 1.07 8.35 8.54
C THR A 120 0.18 9.50 8.08
N ALA A 121 -1.12 9.27 7.92
CA ALA A 121 -2.06 10.32 7.57
C ALA A 121 -2.15 11.39 8.68
N ARG A 122 -2.24 10.96 9.95
CA ARG A 122 -2.31 11.84 11.13
C ARG A 122 -1.07 12.74 11.25
N ALA A 123 0.12 12.21 11.01
CA ALA A 123 1.36 12.99 11.05
C ALA A 123 1.49 13.99 9.88
N ALA A 124 1.03 13.62 8.68
CA ALA A 124 1.11 14.47 7.49
C ALA A 124 0.08 15.61 7.45
N LEU A 125 -1.14 15.37 7.96
CA LEU A 125 -2.27 16.31 7.86
C LEU A 125 -1.99 17.70 8.45
N PRO A 126 -1.35 17.88 9.62
CA PRO A 126 -1.04 19.21 10.16
C PRO A 126 -0.15 20.02 9.22
N ILE A 127 0.83 19.36 8.58
CA ILE A 127 1.73 20.01 7.61
C ILE A 127 0.96 20.41 6.36
N PHE A 128 0.13 19.51 5.82
CA PHE A 128 -0.71 19.81 4.65
C PHE A 128 -1.69 20.96 4.91
N ARG A 129 -2.30 20.99 6.11
CA ARG A 129 -3.19 22.10 6.50
C ARG A 129 -2.45 23.43 6.58
N ALA A 130 -1.25 23.45 7.17
CA ALA A 130 -0.42 24.65 7.25
C ALA A 130 0.04 25.13 5.86
N GLN A 131 0.26 24.22 4.91
CA GLN A 131 0.64 24.53 3.53
C GLN A 131 -0.56 24.88 2.62
N GLY A 132 -1.79 24.53 3.02
CA GLY A 132 -3.00 24.66 2.19
C GLY A 132 -3.06 23.66 1.03
N HIS A 133 -2.20 22.65 1.00
CA HIS A 133 -2.20 21.60 -0.02
C HIS A 133 -1.48 20.34 0.48
N GLY A 134 -1.80 19.22 -0.12
CA GLY A 134 -1.17 17.92 0.17
C GLY A 134 -1.89 16.77 -0.51
N HIS A 135 -1.27 15.59 -0.55
CA HIS A 135 -1.90 14.40 -1.12
C HIS A 135 -1.59 13.14 -0.28
N LEU A 136 -2.62 12.55 0.30
CA LEU A 136 -2.58 11.25 0.97
C LEU A 136 -2.87 10.14 -0.05
N ILE A 137 -1.94 9.21 -0.23
CA ILE A 137 -2.10 8.03 -1.10
C ILE A 137 -2.16 6.79 -0.21
N PHE A 138 -3.30 6.10 -0.21
CA PHE A 138 -3.50 4.85 0.53
C PHE A 138 -3.36 3.66 -0.41
N VAL A 139 -2.28 2.89 -0.27
CA VAL A 139 -2.08 1.67 -1.08
C VAL A 139 -2.86 0.52 -0.44
N SER A 140 -4.13 0.43 -0.81
CA SER A 140 -5.03 -0.65 -0.43
C SER A 140 -4.78 -1.90 -1.31
N SER A 141 -5.81 -2.53 -1.80
CA SER A 141 -5.81 -3.67 -2.72
C SER A 141 -7.19 -3.89 -3.30
N ILE A 142 -7.30 -4.56 -4.42
CA ILE A 142 -8.60 -5.00 -4.96
C ILE A 142 -9.36 -5.89 -3.96
N VAL A 143 -8.64 -6.63 -3.09
CA VAL A 143 -9.28 -7.44 -2.04
C VAL A 143 -9.90 -6.59 -0.93
N GLY A 144 -9.59 -5.32 -0.83
CA GLY A 144 -10.30 -4.36 0.02
C GLY A 144 -11.67 -3.94 -0.53
N ARG A 145 -11.90 -4.10 -1.84
CA ARG A 145 -13.21 -3.91 -2.50
C ARG A 145 -14.01 -5.20 -2.61
N ARG A 146 -13.31 -6.33 -2.72
CA ARG A 146 -13.91 -7.65 -2.80
C ARG A 146 -13.06 -8.66 -2.04
N GLY A 147 -13.51 -9.08 -0.86
CA GLY A 147 -12.86 -10.15 -0.09
C GLY A 147 -12.80 -11.45 -0.88
N ILE A 148 -11.70 -12.18 -0.72
CA ILE A 148 -11.49 -13.47 -1.37
C ILE A 148 -11.19 -14.56 -0.34
N PRO A 149 -11.48 -15.85 -0.64
CA PRO A 149 -11.21 -16.96 0.27
C PRO A 149 -9.77 -16.97 0.76
N LEU A 150 -9.57 -17.36 2.00
CA LEU A 150 -8.27 -17.50 2.69
C LEU A 150 -7.52 -16.18 2.91
N MET A 151 -8.12 -15.03 2.63
CA MET A 151 -7.53 -13.70 2.86
C MET A 151 -8.46 -12.78 3.67
N GLY A 152 -9.35 -13.32 4.48
CA GLY A 152 -10.35 -12.54 5.22
C GLY A 152 -9.75 -11.44 6.06
N GLY A 153 -8.73 -11.75 6.88
CA GLY A 153 -8.04 -10.77 7.72
C GLY A 153 -7.34 -9.67 6.90
N TYR A 154 -6.61 -10.05 5.86
CA TYR A 154 -5.96 -9.08 4.97
C TYR A 154 -6.98 -8.20 4.25
N SER A 155 -8.05 -8.80 3.71
CA SER A 155 -9.13 -8.05 3.05
C SER A 155 -9.77 -7.04 3.98
N ALA A 156 -10.01 -7.39 5.25
CA ALA A 156 -10.56 -6.49 6.25
C ALA A 156 -9.64 -5.28 6.49
N THR A 157 -8.31 -5.48 6.62
CA THR A 157 -7.37 -4.36 6.78
C THR A 157 -7.35 -3.42 5.57
N LYS A 158 -7.45 -3.98 4.36
CA LYS A 158 -7.46 -3.21 3.13
C LYS A 158 -8.79 -2.49 2.87
N ALA A 159 -9.91 -3.06 3.33
CA ALA A 159 -11.20 -2.39 3.34
C ALA A 159 -11.22 -1.21 4.35
N ALA A 160 -10.61 -1.38 5.52
CA ALA A 160 -10.48 -0.30 6.50
C ALA A 160 -9.68 0.90 5.95
N GLN A 161 -8.61 0.66 5.20
CA GLN A 161 -7.87 1.74 4.50
C GLN A 161 -8.75 2.47 3.48
N ALA A 162 -9.59 1.74 2.74
CA ALA A 162 -10.51 2.34 1.77
C ALA A 162 -11.54 3.25 2.46
N GLY A 163 -12.16 2.77 3.55
CA GLY A 163 -13.11 3.55 4.33
C GLY A 163 -12.50 4.82 4.92
N LEU A 164 -11.27 4.72 5.45
CA LEU A 164 -10.53 5.89 5.94
C LEU A 164 -10.28 6.91 4.81
N ALA A 165 -9.87 6.46 3.63
CA ALA A 165 -9.65 7.33 2.47
C ALA A 165 -10.94 8.04 2.02
N GLU A 166 -12.07 7.34 2.04
CA GLU A 166 -13.38 7.88 1.68
C GLU A 166 -13.84 8.95 2.67
N SER A 167 -13.70 8.69 3.97
CA SER A 167 -14.04 9.64 5.04
C SER A 167 -13.20 10.91 4.93
N LEU A 168 -11.87 10.76 4.89
CA LEU A 168 -10.95 11.90 4.79
C LEU A 168 -11.17 12.72 3.51
N ARG A 169 -11.56 12.11 2.40
CA ARG A 169 -11.88 12.86 1.17
C ARG A 169 -13.04 13.83 1.39
N SER A 170 -14.05 13.43 2.13
CA SER A 170 -15.19 14.28 2.47
C SER A 170 -14.81 15.36 3.48
N GLU A 171 -14.06 15.00 4.53
CA GLU A 171 -13.59 15.93 5.57
C GLU A 171 -12.67 17.03 5.02
N LEU A 172 -11.90 16.72 3.97
CA LEU A 172 -10.89 17.61 3.40
C LEU A 172 -11.39 18.38 2.18
N THR A 173 -12.69 18.30 1.86
CA THR A 173 -13.28 19.04 0.74
C THR A 173 -13.02 20.54 0.89
N GLY A 174 -12.53 21.19 -0.17
CA GLY A 174 -12.25 22.63 -0.19
C GLY A 174 -10.94 23.06 0.47
N THR A 175 -10.17 22.13 1.05
CA THR A 175 -8.91 22.48 1.77
C THR A 175 -7.66 22.47 0.89
N GLY A 176 -7.76 22.03 -0.37
CA GLY A 176 -6.59 21.80 -1.25
C GLY A 176 -5.84 20.50 -0.95
N ILE A 177 -6.30 19.71 0.04
CA ILE A 177 -5.70 18.42 0.40
C ILE A 177 -6.48 17.28 -0.26
N HIS A 178 -5.78 16.43 -1.00
CA HIS A 178 -6.36 15.31 -1.72
C HIS A 178 -6.14 13.98 -0.99
N THR A 179 -7.06 13.04 -1.21
CA THR A 179 -6.98 11.67 -0.68
C THR A 179 -7.32 10.69 -1.79
N THR A 180 -6.43 9.73 -2.03
CA THR A 180 -6.61 8.70 -3.06
C THR A 180 -6.43 7.31 -2.48
N ALA A 181 -7.37 6.41 -2.75
CA ALA A 181 -7.21 4.97 -2.51
C ALA A 181 -6.72 4.27 -3.79
N VAL A 182 -5.68 3.46 -3.67
CA VAL A 182 -5.10 2.70 -4.79
C VAL A 182 -5.42 1.22 -4.59
N TYR A 183 -5.91 0.56 -5.63
CA TYR A 183 -6.35 -0.85 -5.59
C TYR A 183 -5.54 -1.72 -6.55
N PRO A 184 -4.27 -2.04 -6.24
CA PRO A 184 -3.49 -2.98 -7.03
C PRO A 184 -4.13 -4.36 -7.01
N VAL A 185 -3.93 -5.11 -8.08
CA VAL A 185 -4.16 -6.55 -8.14
C VAL A 185 -2.91 -7.31 -7.67
N SER A 186 -2.83 -8.62 -7.93
CA SER A 186 -1.63 -9.40 -7.64
C SER A 186 -0.41 -8.81 -8.35
N THR A 187 0.48 -8.18 -7.57
CA THR A 187 1.67 -7.48 -8.07
C THR A 187 2.91 -8.33 -7.82
N ASP A 188 3.86 -8.30 -8.75
CA ASP A 188 5.11 -9.04 -8.62
C ASP A 188 6.05 -8.35 -7.63
N THR A 189 5.99 -8.80 -6.37
CA THR A 189 6.73 -8.24 -5.25
C THR A 189 7.22 -9.35 -4.33
N GLU A 190 8.14 -9.03 -3.41
CA GLU A 190 8.54 -9.91 -2.31
C GLU A 190 7.38 -10.27 -1.35
N PHE A 191 6.19 -9.70 -1.53
CA PHE A 191 5.05 -9.89 -0.63
C PHE A 191 4.68 -11.36 -0.46
N ARG A 192 4.70 -12.15 -1.56
CA ARG A 192 4.41 -13.58 -1.51
C ARG A 192 5.53 -14.40 -0.88
N SER A 193 6.75 -14.17 -1.33
CA SER A 193 7.91 -14.88 -0.77
C SER A 193 8.12 -14.54 0.71
N ALA A 194 7.74 -13.34 1.15
CA ALA A 194 7.71 -12.99 2.56
C ALA A 194 6.64 -13.80 3.32
N MET A 195 5.42 -13.94 2.77
CA MET A 195 4.39 -14.78 3.41
C MET A 195 4.79 -16.25 3.46
N GLU A 196 5.39 -16.78 2.39
CA GLU A 196 5.88 -18.15 2.34
C GLU A 196 6.99 -18.40 3.36
N ARG A 197 7.96 -17.50 3.45
CA ARG A 197 9.04 -17.57 4.43
C ARG A 197 8.54 -17.43 5.88
N ASP A 198 7.63 -16.47 6.12
CA ASP A 198 7.21 -16.11 7.48
C ASP A 198 6.07 -17.01 8.00
N TYR A 199 5.31 -17.66 7.11
CA TYR A 199 4.09 -18.41 7.46
C TYR A 199 3.97 -19.78 6.78
N GLY A 200 5.00 -20.23 6.06
CA GLY A 200 5.12 -21.58 5.52
C GLY A 200 4.40 -21.83 4.19
N TYR A 201 3.53 -20.96 3.71
CA TYR A 201 2.90 -21.12 2.40
C TYR A 201 2.42 -19.78 1.81
N SER A 202 2.35 -19.75 0.48
CA SER A 202 1.71 -18.68 -0.27
C SER A 202 0.77 -19.25 -1.33
N VAL A 203 -0.26 -18.51 -1.67
CA VAL A 203 -1.22 -18.92 -2.71
C VAL A 203 -1.06 -18.04 -3.93
N SER A 204 -1.03 -18.63 -5.13
CA SER A 204 -0.94 -17.86 -6.38
C SER A 204 -2.16 -16.93 -6.53
N GLY A 205 -1.91 -15.66 -6.89
CA GLY A 205 -2.99 -14.69 -7.12
C GLY A 205 -3.88 -15.06 -8.29
N LEU A 206 -5.06 -14.43 -8.36
CA LEU A 206 -5.94 -14.49 -9.53
C LEU A 206 -5.35 -13.65 -10.67
N GLY A 207 -5.29 -14.24 -11.85
CA GLY A 207 -4.94 -13.53 -13.07
C GLY A 207 -3.45 -13.22 -13.26
N PRO A 208 -3.12 -12.44 -14.29
CA PRO A 208 -1.75 -12.05 -14.59
C PRO A 208 -1.16 -11.21 -13.46
N LYS A 209 0.13 -11.40 -13.22
CA LYS A 209 0.89 -10.56 -12.30
C LYS A 209 1.03 -9.15 -12.90
N GLN A 210 0.72 -8.13 -12.10
CA GLN A 210 0.95 -6.74 -12.47
C GLN A 210 2.38 -6.33 -12.12
N ALA A 211 3.07 -5.61 -13.00
CA ALA A 211 4.37 -5.07 -12.71
C ALA A 211 4.29 -3.94 -11.65
N VAL A 212 5.26 -3.88 -10.74
CA VAL A 212 5.33 -2.79 -9.73
C VAL A 212 5.44 -1.42 -10.38
N SER A 213 6.11 -1.33 -11.53
CA SER A 213 6.26 -0.11 -12.32
C SER A 213 4.94 0.44 -12.85
N GLU A 214 3.99 -0.42 -13.21
CA GLU A 214 2.66 0.00 -13.65
C GLU A 214 1.87 0.62 -12.50
N VAL A 215 1.97 0.03 -11.29
CA VAL A 215 1.34 0.58 -10.09
C VAL A 215 1.96 1.92 -9.73
N ALA A 216 3.29 2.01 -9.72
CA ALA A 216 4.01 3.25 -9.45
C ALA A 216 3.67 4.35 -10.47
N ALA A 217 3.65 4.04 -11.76
CA ALA A 217 3.25 4.99 -12.81
C ALA A 217 1.80 5.48 -12.65
N ALA A 218 0.89 4.61 -12.21
CA ALA A 218 -0.49 5.01 -11.93
C ALA A 218 -0.59 5.94 -10.72
N ILE A 219 0.21 5.72 -9.67
CA ILE A 219 0.29 6.59 -8.50
C ILE A 219 0.89 7.95 -8.90
N VAL A 220 1.98 7.99 -9.66
CA VAL A 220 2.58 9.24 -10.15
C VAL A 220 1.57 10.07 -10.94
N ARG A 221 0.87 9.47 -11.91
CA ARG A 221 -0.20 10.16 -12.67
C ARG A 221 -1.31 10.68 -11.75
N CYS A 222 -1.66 9.93 -10.70
CA CYS A 222 -2.67 10.40 -9.75
C CYS A 222 -2.19 11.58 -8.90
N ILE A 223 -0.90 11.67 -8.60
CA ILE A 223 -0.34 12.83 -7.89
C ILE A 223 -0.36 14.07 -8.79
N GLU A 224 -0.14 13.91 -10.08
CA GLU A 224 -0.25 15.00 -11.07
C GLU A 224 -1.71 15.45 -11.29
N HIS A 225 -2.61 14.48 -11.36
CA HIS A 225 -4.05 14.65 -11.60
C HIS A 225 -4.85 13.93 -10.51
N PRO A 226 -5.08 14.59 -9.35
CA PRO A 226 -5.73 13.96 -8.20
C PRO A 226 -7.08 13.34 -8.54
N CYS A 227 -7.28 12.10 -8.09
CA CYS A 227 -8.53 11.36 -8.25
C CYS A 227 -8.84 10.55 -6.98
N ALA A 228 -10.11 10.23 -6.79
CA ALA A 228 -10.57 9.52 -5.59
C ALA A 228 -10.00 8.09 -5.49
N GLU A 229 -9.93 7.40 -6.63
CA GLU A 229 -9.57 5.99 -6.70
C GLU A 229 -8.69 5.69 -7.91
N VAL A 230 -7.67 4.87 -7.69
CA VAL A 230 -6.78 4.39 -8.75
C VAL A 230 -6.90 2.86 -8.83
N TYR A 231 -7.25 2.38 -10.00
CA TYR A 231 -7.23 0.96 -10.36
C TYR A 231 -6.13 0.76 -11.42
N PRO A 232 -4.90 0.41 -11.02
CA PRO A 232 -3.78 0.28 -11.96
C PRO A 232 -4.05 -0.76 -13.05
N HIS A 233 -4.78 -1.83 -12.71
CA HIS A 233 -5.26 -2.80 -13.68
C HIS A 233 -6.70 -2.47 -14.11
N ARG A 234 -6.90 -2.15 -15.40
CA ARG A 234 -8.17 -1.61 -15.92
C ARG A 234 -9.41 -2.45 -15.61
N THR A 235 -9.29 -3.79 -15.67
CA THR A 235 -10.45 -4.68 -15.44
C THR A 235 -10.84 -4.79 -13.96
N SER A 236 -9.96 -4.42 -13.03
CA SER A 236 -10.25 -4.53 -11.59
C SER A 236 -11.33 -3.55 -11.13
N ARG A 237 -11.47 -2.39 -11.79
CA ARG A 237 -12.56 -1.45 -11.53
C ARG A 237 -13.93 -2.07 -11.88
N ALA A 238 -14.01 -2.79 -13.00
CA ALA A 238 -15.24 -3.46 -13.40
C ALA A 238 -15.67 -4.52 -12.37
N LEU A 239 -14.70 -5.27 -11.81
CA LEU A 239 -14.97 -6.22 -10.72
C LEU A 239 -15.50 -5.53 -9.46
N ALA A 240 -14.92 -4.39 -9.08
CA ALA A 240 -15.38 -3.62 -7.91
C ALA A 240 -16.80 -3.10 -8.10
N VAL A 241 -17.12 -2.56 -9.28
CA VAL A 241 -18.47 -2.11 -9.63
C VAL A 241 -19.46 -3.28 -9.65
N LEU A 242 -19.10 -4.39 -10.31
CA LEU A 242 -19.94 -5.59 -10.33
C LEU A 242 -20.22 -6.11 -8.92
N ASN A 243 -19.22 -6.09 -8.04
CA ASN A 243 -19.41 -6.50 -6.64
C ASN A 243 -20.39 -5.59 -5.90
N ALA A 244 -20.37 -4.28 -6.16
CA ALA A 244 -21.26 -3.33 -5.51
C ALA A 244 -22.73 -3.50 -5.94
N VAL A 245 -22.98 -3.79 -7.23
CA VAL A 245 -24.35 -3.88 -7.78
C VAL A 245 -24.91 -5.31 -7.82
N ALA A 246 -24.05 -6.32 -7.89
CA ALA A 246 -24.45 -7.73 -8.01
C ALA A 246 -23.53 -8.67 -7.19
N PRO A 247 -23.53 -8.56 -5.85
CA PRO A 247 -22.62 -9.34 -5.00
C PRO A 247 -22.78 -10.86 -5.16
N ALA A 248 -24.01 -11.35 -5.34
CA ALA A 248 -24.27 -12.78 -5.54
C ALA A 248 -23.62 -13.34 -6.82
N LEU A 249 -23.48 -12.53 -7.87
CA LEU A 249 -22.81 -12.92 -9.11
C LEU A 249 -21.29 -13.00 -8.87
N THR A 250 -20.72 -12.02 -8.21
CA THR A 250 -19.29 -12.04 -7.86
C THR A 250 -18.96 -13.16 -6.88
N ASP A 251 -19.87 -13.53 -5.97
CA ASP A 251 -19.71 -14.70 -5.11
C ASP A 251 -19.57 -15.98 -5.92
N ARG A 252 -20.38 -16.19 -6.96
CA ARG A 252 -20.26 -17.38 -7.82
C ARG A 252 -18.92 -17.42 -8.56
N LEU A 253 -18.43 -16.29 -9.03
CA LEU A 253 -17.12 -16.19 -9.70
C LEU A 253 -15.97 -16.50 -8.74
N VAL A 254 -16.01 -15.95 -7.53
CA VAL A 254 -14.95 -16.13 -6.52
C VAL A 254 -14.97 -17.52 -5.90
N ARG A 255 -16.14 -18.20 -5.77
CA ARG A 255 -16.22 -19.61 -5.31
C ARG A 255 -15.42 -20.57 -6.20
N ARG A 256 -15.47 -20.39 -7.52
CA ARG A 256 -14.64 -21.18 -8.45
C ARG A 256 -13.14 -21.06 -8.14
N TYR A 257 -12.75 -19.92 -7.68
CA TYR A 257 -11.38 -19.63 -7.29
C TYR A 257 -11.02 -20.22 -5.90
N GLY A 258 -11.91 -20.14 -4.92
CA GLY A 258 -11.74 -20.74 -3.60
C GLY A 258 -11.47 -22.24 -3.69
N ARG A 259 -12.27 -23.00 -4.44
CA ARG A 259 -12.10 -24.45 -4.62
C ARG A 259 -10.73 -24.86 -5.19
N ARG A 260 -10.13 -24.04 -6.08
CA ARG A 260 -8.78 -24.30 -6.60
C ARG A 260 -7.70 -24.04 -5.55
N ARG A 261 -7.95 -23.14 -4.61
CA ARG A 261 -7.03 -22.80 -3.51
C ARG A 261 -7.08 -23.80 -2.36
N ASP A 262 -8.26 -24.28 -2.00
CA ASP A 262 -8.43 -25.33 -0.99
C ASP A 262 -7.67 -26.60 -1.36
N ALA A 263 -7.69 -26.96 -2.65
CA ALA A 263 -6.91 -28.08 -3.16
C ALA A 263 -5.38 -27.87 -3.06
N GLN A 264 -4.89 -26.63 -3.18
CA GLN A 264 -3.46 -26.31 -3.04
C GLN A 264 -3.01 -26.30 -1.57
N VAL A 265 -3.87 -25.83 -0.66
CA VAL A 265 -3.59 -25.82 0.79
C VAL A 265 -3.66 -27.25 1.35
N GLY A 266 -4.62 -28.07 0.91
CA GLY A 266 -4.72 -29.48 1.30
C GLY A 266 -3.53 -30.33 0.84
N ALA A 267 -2.99 -30.07 -0.35
CA ALA A 267 -1.81 -30.75 -0.86
C ALA A 267 -0.50 -30.36 -0.11
N ALA A 268 -0.40 -29.11 0.35
CA ALA A 268 0.76 -28.64 1.12
C ALA A 268 0.75 -29.17 2.58
N GLY A 269 -0.43 -29.37 3.17
CA GLY A 269 -0.60 -29.91 4.54
C GLY A 269 -0.42 -31.42 4.66
N SER A 270 -0.53 -32.17 3.56
CA SER A 270 -0.37 -33.63 3.57
C SER A 270 1.08 -34.13 3.34
N GLY A 271 2.02 -33.24 3.11
CA GLY A 271 3.44 -33.56 2.89
C GLY A 271 4.35 -33.47 4.11
N GLY A 272 3.79 -33.23 5.30
CA GLY A 272 4.53 -33.11 6.56
C GLY A 272 4.03 -34.10 7.61
N ASN A 273 4.32 -35.38 7.44
CA ASN A 273 4.32 -36.40 8.50
C ASN A 273 5.66 -37.13 8.47
#